data_e3a09c1bac0fe067a532d843197e337a
#
_entry.id   e3a09c1bac0fe067a532d843197e337a
#
_cell.length_a   1.000
_cell.length_b   1.000
_cell.length_c   1.000
_cell.angle_alpha   90.00
_cell.angle_beta   90.00
_cell.angle_gamma   90.00
#
_symmetry.space_group_name_H-M   'P 1'
#
loop_
_entity.id
_entity.type
_entity.pdbx_description
1 polymer ?
#
loop_
_entity_poly.entity_id
_entity_poly.type
_entity_poly.pdbx_seq_one_letter_code
_entity_poly.pdbx_strand_id
1 'polypeptide(L)'
;GKPKVLELTEVERLALEKGFRLGEKHCFRMRCRAVLLKADGLSSAAAGVQTEMSQVSVNAWVKRFKSEGIDGLNTRSGRGRKPIMDCSDEEAVRRAIEQDRQSVSKARAAWEQASGKEASDSTFKRFLSALAQDISEKKTPKGSTLAQLYEYKVEKLQELESQASEGRIRLYYADESHTCTEGYVPYGWQLQGEDVYVPSQRVARLNIFGMIDRDNRYNGFTTSEKMTADKVLSFLDDFSFNLEMDTFVVLDNASVHRNKKIKELRPIWEQRGLFLFFLPPYSPQLNIAETLWRILKGKWIRPQDYITSDMLFYTTNRALADIGKGLRINFSKHVA
;
A
#
# COMPACT_ATOMS: atom_id res chain seq x y z
N GLY A 1 -30.66 -52.68 24.88
CA GLY A 1 -30.07 -53.37 23.73
C GLY A 1 -28.54 -53.36 23.82
N LYS A 2 -27.90 -54.47 23.46
CA LYS A 2 -26.42 -54.53 23.43
C LYS A 2 -25.84 -53.45 22.51
N PRO A 3 -24.78 -52.73 22.89
CA PRO A 3 -24.17 -51.74 22.04
C PRO A 3 -23.69 -52.39 20.75
N LYS A 4 -24.06 -51.83 19.58
CA LYS A 4 -23.50 -52.27 18.29
C LYS A 4 -22.04 -51.88 18.26
N VAL A 5 -21.14 -52.85 18.34
CA VAL A 5 -19.71 -52.67 18.17
C VAL A 5 -19.44 -52.35 16.70
N LEU A 6 -18.59 -51.37 16.45
CA LEU A 6 -18.15 -51.00 15.11
C LEU A 6 -16.89 -51.82 14.77
N GLU A 7 -17.01 -52.72 13.80
CA GLU A 7 -15.84 -53.44 13.28
C GLU A 7 -15.03 -52.51 12.37
N LEU A 8 -13.72 -52.41 12.61
CA LEU A 8 -12.75 -51.67 11.81
C LEU A 8 -11.71 -52.64 11.27
N THR A 9 -11.31 -52.46 10.05
CA THR A 9 -10.09 -53.08 9.52
C THR A 9 -8.86 -52.48 10.21
N GLU A 10 -7.73 -53.20 10.17
CA GLU A 10 -6.49 -52.73 10.77
C GLU A 10 -6.00 -51.43 10.13
N VAL A 11 -6.18 -51.26 8.81
CA VAL A 11 -5.86 -50.07 8.05
C VAL A 11 -6.72 -48.88 8.49
N GLU A 12 -8.01 -49.08 8.68
CA GLU A 12 -8.92 -48.04 9.16
C GLU A 12 -8.60 -47.58 10.57
N ARG A 13 -8.28 -48.54 11.47
CA ARG A 13 -7.88 -48.26 12.84
C ARG A 13 -6.62 -47.41 12.88
N LEU A 14 -5.57 -47.77 12.14
CA LEU A 14 -4.33 -47.01 12.03
C LEU A 14 -4.55 -45.62 11.47
N ALA A 15 -5.39 -45.51 10.43
CA ALA A 15 -5.74 -44.20 9.84
C ALA A 15 -6.46 -43.30 10.84
N LEU A 16 -7.41 -43.82 11.60
CA LEU A 16 -8.15 -43.09 12.64
C LEU A 16 -7.24 -42.66 13.80
N GLU A 17 -6.34 -43.55 14.25
CA GLU A 17 -5.36 -43.23 15.29
C GLU A 17 -4.39 -42.12 14.85
N LYS A 18 -3.90 -42.22 13.61
CA LYS A 18 -3.10 -41.14 13.00
C LYS A 18 -3.90 -39.85 12.90
N GLY A 19 -5.15 -39.92 12.44
CA GLY A 19 -6.04 -38.79 12.37
C GLY A 19 -6.34 -38.11 13.71
N PHE A 20 -6.49 -38.92 14.77
CA PHE A 20 -6.66 -38.42 16.13
C PHE A 20 -5.40 -37.74 16.67
N ARG A 21 -4.21 -38.32 16.46
CA ARG A 21 -2.94 -37.78 16.99
C ARG A 21 -2.43 -36.56 16.22
N LEU A 22 -2.49 -36.62 14.89
CA LEU A 22 -1.82 -35.68 14.02
C LEU A 22 -2.75 -34.75 13.20
N GLY A 23 -4.07 -34.92 13.31
CA GLY A 23 -5.02 -34.07 12.57
C GLY A 23 -4.90 -32.58 12.95
N GLU A 24 -4.81 -31.68 11.99
CA GLU A 24 -4.67 -30.26 12.23
C GLU A 24 -5.85 -29.67 13.00
N LYS A 25 -7.07 -30.04 12.65
CA LYS A 25 -8.30 -29.47 13.22
C LYS A 25 -8.77 -30.28 14.44
N HIS A 26 -8.95 -29.60 15.55
CA HIS A 26 -9.46 -30.24 16.79
C HIS A 26 -10.75 -31.04 16.57
N CYS A 27 -11.71 -30.48 15.82
CA CYS A 27 -12.97 -31.17 15.54
C CYS A 27 -12.77 -32.46 14.73
N PHE A 28 -11.81 -32.53 13.82
CA PHE A 28 -11.47 -33.77 13.09
C PHE A 28 -10.87 -34.82 14.03
N ARG A 29 -9.93 -34.42 14.90
CA ARG A 29 -9.33 -35.31 15.90
C ARG A 29 -10.39 -35.94 16.81
N MET A 30 -11.32 -35.13 17.32
CA MET A 30 -12.39 -35.63 18.20
C MET A 30 -13.36 -36.55 17.47
N ARG A 31 -13.62 -36.36 16.19
CA ARG A 31 -14.44 -37.27 15.36
C ARG A 31 -13.73 -38.59 15.13
N CYS A 32 -12.43 -38.59 14.85
CA CYS A 32 -11.64 -39.81 14.78
C CYS A 32 -11.68 -40.59 16.11
N ARG A 33 -11.50 -39.89 17.24
CA ARG A 33 -11.58 -40.50 18.58
C ARG A 33 -12.96 -41.09 18.86
N ALA A 34 -14.04 -40.40 18.49
CA ALA A 34 -15.40 -40.91 18.68
C ALA A 34 -15.63 -42.22 17.92
N VAL A 35 -15.11 -42.35 16.69
CA VAL A 35 -15.20 -43.61 15.92
C VAL A 35 -14.37 -44.74 16.55
N LEU A 36 -13.16 -44.45 17.01
CA LEU A 36 -12.31 -45.42 17.73
C LEU A 36 -13.00 -45.95 19.01
N LEU A 37 -13.52 -45.04 19.84
CA LEU A 37 -14.24 -45.42 21.06
C LEU A 37 -15.46 -46.30 20.77
N LYS A 38 -16.14 -46.06 19.65
CA LYS A 38 -17.25 -46.93 19.19
C LYS A 38 -16.76 -48.32 18.76
N ALA A 39 -15.59 -48.42 18.15
CA ALA A 39 -14.96 -49.68 17.79
C ALA A 39 -14.47 -50.45 19.04
N ASP A 40 -14.05 -49.72 20.07
CA ASP A 40 -13.65 -50.31 21.35
C ASP A 40 -14.85 -50.72 22.23
N GLY A 41 -16.08 -50.66 21.69
CA GLY A 41 -17.29 -51.17 22.32
C GLY A 41 -18.03 -50.16 23.22
N LEU A 42 -17.61 -48.89 23.32
CA LEU A 42 -18.29 -47.92 24.14
C LEU A 42 -19.69 -47.58 23.56
N SER A 43 -20.64 -47.28 24.45
CA SER A 43 -21.92 -46.72 24.03
C SER A 43 -21.71 -45.32 23.38
N SER A 44 -22.62 -44.91 22.53
CA SER A 44 -22.51 -43.58 21.89
C SER A 44 -22.63 -42.43 22.91
N ALA A 45 -23.32 -42.65 24.02
CA ALA A 45 -23.36 -41.70 25.12
C ALA A 45 -21.99 -41.60 25.84
N ALA A 46 -21.37 -42.75 26.16
CA ALA A 46 -20.06 -42.80 26.81
C ALA A 46 -18.95 -42.23 25.89
N ALA A 47 -18.97 -42.55 24.60
CA ALA A 47 -18.06 -41.94 23.61
C ALA A 47 -18.27 -40.42 23.49
N GLY A 48 -19.52 -39.97 23.56
CA GLY A 48 -19.87 -38.54 23.54
C GLY A 48 -19.28 -37.80 24.73
N VAL A 49 -19.37 -38.32 25.93
CA VAL A 49 -18.74 -37.70 27.13
C VAL A 49 -17.24 -37.49 26.94
N GLN A 50 -16.53 -38.52 26.41
CA GLN A 50 -15.08 -38.43 26.20
C GLN A 50 -14.66 -37.49 25.04
N THR A 51 -15.55 -37.16 24.14
CA THR A 51 -15.28 -36.33 22.96
C THR A 51 -16.03 -35.05 22.95
N GLU A 52 -16.70 -34.71 24.04
CA GLU A 52 -17.55 -33.52 24.20
C GLU A 52 -18.63 -33.40 23.11
N MET A 53 -19.18 -34.52 22.69
CA MET A 53 -20.21 -34.61 21.66
C MET A 53 -21.52 -35.18 22.21
N SER A 54 -22.64 -34.80 21.66
CA SER A 54 -23.91 -35.43 21.92
C SER A 54 -23.92 -36.86 21.33
N GLN A 55 -24.69 -37.80 21.95
CA GLN A 55 -24.90 -39.12 21.43
C GLN A 55 -25.35 -39.14 19.97
N VAL A 56 -26.20 -38.16 19.57
CA VAL A 56 -26.69 -38.01 18.20
C VAL A 56 -25.54 -37.69 17.25
N SER A 57 -24.66 -36.76 17.67
CA SER A 57 -23.47 -36.41 16.89
C SER A 57 -22.52 -37.58 16.71
N VAL A 58 -22.25 -38.35 17.74
CA VAL A 58 -21.39 -39.56 17.65
C VAL A 58 -21.97 -40.54 16.64
N ASN A 59 -23.27 -40.81 16.71
CA ASN A 59 -23.93 -41.74 15.77
C ASN A 59 -23.87 -41.21 14.32
N ALA A 60 -24.08 -39.92 14.13
CA ALA A 60 -23.98 -39.28 12.80
C ALA A 60 -22.56 -39.43 12.22
N TRP A 61 -21.52 -39.21 13.03
CA TRP A 61 -20.13 -39.35 12.57
C TRP A 61 -19.75 -40.79 12.28
N VAL A 62 -20.20 -41.76 13.09
CA VAL A 62 -20.01 -43.20 12.81
C VAL A 62 -20.72 -43.58 11.52
N LYS A 63 -21.94 -43.13 11.30
CA LYS A 63 -22.66 -43.41 10.05
C LYS A 63 -21.92 -42.86 8.84
N ARG A 64 -21.40 -41.60 8.96
CA ARG A 64 -20.67 -40.96 7.90
C ARG A 64 -19.30 -41.59 7.63
N PHE A 65 -18.62 -42.06 8.68
CA PHE A 65 -17.41 -42.84 8.53
C PHE A 65 -17.66 -44.14 7.76
N LYS A 66 -18.76 -44.86 8.07
CA LYS A 66 -19.14 -46.07 7.35
C LYS A 66 -19.40 -45.86 5.86
N SER A 67 -19.91 -44.70 5.48
CA SER A 67 -20.24 -44.39 4.08
C SER A 67 -19.10 -43.74 3.30
N GLU A 68 -18.25 -42.96 3.94
CA GLU A 68 -17.27 -42.10 3.29
C GLU A 68 -15.81 -42.34 3.80
N GLY A 69 -15.60 -43.30 4.72
CA GLY A 69 -14.30 -43.53 5.33
C GLY A 69 -13.82 -42.38 6.18
N ILE A 70 -12.51 -42.29 6.40
CA ILE A 70 -11.87 -41.25 7.21
C ILE A 70 -12.08 -39.84 6.62
N ASP A 71 -12.15 -39.69 5.30
CA ASP A 71 -12.40 -38.40 4.63
C ASP A 71 -13.77 -37.85 4.98
N GLY A 72 -14.72 -38.72 5.24
CA GLY A 72 -16.03 -38.34 5.75
C GLY A 72 -16.00 -37.61 7.09
N LEU A 73 -14.97 -37.73 7.88
CA LEU A 73 -14.82 -37.06 9.17
C LEU A 73 -14.35 -35.61 9.02
N ASN A 74 -13.92 -35.22 7.83
CA ASN A 74 -13.58 -33.83 7.52
C ASN A 74 -14.83 -32.91 7.51
N THR A 75 -14.62 -31.66 7.82
CA THR A 75 -15.66 -30.65 7.67
C THR A 75 -15.83 -30.36 6.18
N ARG A 76 -17.03 -30.58 5.63
CA ARG A 76 -17.32 -30.27 4.24
C ARG A 76 -17.15 -28.76 3.99
N SER A 77 -16.61 -28.40 2.84
CA SER A 77 -16.57 -27.04 2.36
C SER A 77 -17.99 -26.48 2.14
N GLY A 78 -18.13 -25.17 2.06
CA GLY A 78 -19.43 -24.52 1.81
C GLY A 78 -20.26 -24.24 3.08
N ARG A 79 -19.72 -24.47 4.29
CA ARG A 79 -20.35 -24.04 5.55
C ARG A 79 -19.85 -22.64 5.91
N GLY A 80 -20.73 -21.67 5.92
CA GLY A 80 -20.45 -20.29 6.27
C GLY A 80 -21.34 -19.33 5.50
N ARG A 81 -21.18 -18.03 5.75
CA ARG A 81 -21.83 -16.99 4.97
C ARG A 81 -21.33 -17.08 3.52
N LYS A 82 -22.24 -17.12 2.56
CA LYS A 82 -21.87 -17.08 1.15
C LYS A 82 -21.01 -15.83 0.88
N PRO A 83 -19.89 -15.97 0.16
CA PRO A 83 -19.08 -14.81 -0.20
C PRO A 83 -19.90 -13.87 -1.08
N ILE A 84 -19.72 -12.57 -0.91
CA ILE A 84 -20.37 -11.52 -1.73
C ILE A 84 -19.80 -11.60 -3.16
N MET A 85 -18.52 -11.95 -3.30
CA MET A 85 -17.81 -12.09 -4.56
C MET A 85 -17.38 -13.56 -4.72
N ASP A 86 -17.59 -14.10 -5.90
CA ASP A 86 -17.22 -15.47 -6.27
C ASP A 86 -16.60 -15.54 -7.68
N CYS A 87 -16.33 -16.72 -8.18
CA CYS A 87 -15.68 -16.90 -9.49
C CYS A 87 -16.45 -16.25 -10.65
N SER A 88 -17.76 -16.00 -10.52
CA SER A 88 -18.54 -15.33 -11.57
C SER A 88 -18.21 -13.83 -11.68
N ASP A 89 -17.64 -13.23 -10.63
CA ASP A 89 -17.26 -11.82 -10.58
C ASP A 89 -15.87 -11.56 -11.20
N GLU A 90 -15.09 -12.61 -11.48
CA GLU A 90 -13.69 -12.48 -11.92
C GLU A 90 -13.55 -11.62 -13.17
N GLU A 91 -14.36 -11.83 -14.18
CA GLU A 91 -14.28 -11.07 -15.44
C GLU A 91 -14.68 -9.61 -15.27
N ALA A 92 -15.70 -9.34 -14.46
CA ALA A 92 -16.13 -7.97 -14.16
C ALA A 92 -15.05 -7.22 -13.33
N VAL A 93 -14.42 -7.91 -12.39
CA VAL A 93 -13.30 -7.36 -11.61
C VAL A 93 -12.09 -7.11 -12.52
N ARG A 94 -11.78 -8.03 -13.45
CA ARG A 94 -10.70 -7.87 -14.41
C ARG A 94 -10.88 -6.61 -15.25
N ARG A 95 -12.05 -6.40 -15.83
CA ARG A 95 -12.39 -5.20 -16.61
C ARG A 95 -12.33 -3.91 -15.77
N ALA A 96 -12.79 -3.96 -14.53
CA ALA A 96 -12.74 -2.82 -13.62
C ALA A 96 -11.29 -2.42 -13.27
N ILE A 97 -10.39 -3.40 -13.10
CA ILE A 97 -8.96 -3.17 -12.88
C ILE A 97 -8.28 -2.61 -14.14
N GLU A 98 -8.64 -3.08 -15.33
CA GLU A 98 -8.08 -2.55 -16.58
C GLU A 98 -8.39 -1.07 -16.78
N GLN A 99 -9.53 -0.59 -16.27
CA GLN A 99 -9.90 0.83 -16.34
C GLN A 99 -9.10 1.71 -15.38
N ASP A 100 -8.79 1.23 -14.17
CA ASP A 100 -7.94 1.94 -13.22
C ASP A 100 -7.15 0.95 -12.33
N ARG A 101 -5.88 0.71 -12.72
CA ARG A 101 -4.99 -0.24 -12.03
C ARG A 101 -4.40 0.32 -10.74
N GLN A 102 -4.59 1.60 -10.43
CA GLN A 102 -3.97 2.28 -9.29
C GLN A 102 -4.93 2.51 -8.12
N SER A 103 -6.23 2.55 -8.36
CA SER A 103 -7.23 2.87 -7.34
C SER A 103 -8.20 1.72 -7.09
N VAL A 104 -8.00 1.04 -5.96
CA VAL A 104 -8.92 -0.03 -5.51
C VAL A 104 -10.36 0.49 -5.37
N SER A 105 -10.55 1.70 -4.86
CA SER A 105 -11.88 2.29 -4.66
C SER A 105 -12.59 2.57 -5.98
N LYS A 106 -11.86 3.03 -7.01
CA LYS A 106 -12.43 3.24 -8.34
C LYS A 106 -12.74 1.92 -9.06
N ALA A 107 -11.81 0.96 -8.99
CA ALA A 107 -12.04 -0.36 -9.55
C ALA A 107 -13.24 -1.05 -8.87
N ARG A 108 -13.36 -0.94 -7.54
CA ARG A 108 -14.54 -1.43 -6.82
C ARG A 108 -15.82 -0.77 -7.31
N ALA A 109 -15.87 0.56 -7.41
CA ALA A 109 -17.05 1.29 -7.88
C ALA A 109 -17.45 0.88 -9.30
N ALA A 110 -16.48 0.68 -10.20
CA ALA A 110 -16.74 0.18 -11.55
C ALA A 110 -17.29 -1.25 -11.54
N TRP A 111 -16.76 -2.13 -10.68
CA TRP A 111 -17.28 -3.47 -10.50
C TRP A 111 -18.69 -3.47 -9.88
N GLU A 112 -18.96 -2.64 -8.86
CA GLU A 112 -20.29 -2.50 -8.23
C GLU A 112 -21.32 -2.07 -9.26
N GLN A 113 -20.97 -1.11 -10.12
CA GLN A 113 -21.84 -0.64 -11.21
C GLN A 113 -22.11 -1.75 -12.24
N ALA A 114 -21.11 -2.57 -12.56
CA ALA A 114 -21.24 -3.63 -13.56
C ALA A 114 -21.95 -4.88 -13.03
N SER A 115 -21.77 -5.22 -11.75
CA SER A 115 -22.30 -6.45 -11.14
C SER A 115 -23.62 -6.26 -10.40
N GLY A 116 -23.97 -5.02 -10.03
CA GLY A 116 -25.11 -4.71 -9.16
C GLY A 116 -24.94 -5.19 -7.72
N LYS A 117 -23.73 -5.64 -7.32
CA LYS A 117 -23.41 -6.08 -5.98
C LYS A 117 -22.66 -4.97 -5.23
N GLU A 118 -22.73 -4.96 -3.90
CA GLU A 118 -21.97 -4.04 -3.05
C GLU A 118 -20.95 -4.80 -2.22
N ALA A 119 -19.73 -4.28 -2.13
CA ALA A 119 -18.66 -4.84 -1.30
C ALA A 119 -17.85 -3.74 -0.61
N SER A 120 -17.35 -4.02 0.59
CA SER A 120 -16.36 -3.12 1.22
C SER A 120 -15.02 -3.16 0.49
N ASP A 121 -14.23 -2.09 0.58
CA ASP A 121 -12.86 -2.04 0.04
C ASP A 121 -12.01 -3.23 0.49
N SER A 122 -12.15 -3.65 1.75
CA SER A 122 -11.44 -4.81 2.29
C SER A 122 -11.89 -6.14 1.69
N THR A 123 -13.18 -6.28 1.37
CA THR A 123 -13.71 -7.49 0.69
C THR A 123 -13.21 -7.53 -0.75
N PHE A 124 -13.31 -6.42 -1.47
CA PHE A 124 -12.85 -6.30 -2.85
C PHE A 124 -11.33 -6.53 -2.94
N LYS A 125 -10.54 -5.89 -2.05
CA LYS A 125 -9.09 -6.07 -1.99
C LYS A 125 -8.67 -7.50 -1.69
N ARG A 126 -9.38 -8.21 -0.78
CA ARG A 126 -9.12 -9.62 -0.48
C ARG A 126 -9.43 -10.54 -1.66
N PHE A 127 -10.49 -10.25 -2.41
CA PHE A 127 -10.80 -10.97 -3.65
C PHE A 127 -9.72 -10.73 -4.72
N LEU A 128 -9.29 -9.47 -4.90
CA LEU A 128 -8.18 -9.12 -5.77
C LEU A 128 -6.88 -9.85 -5.41
N SER A 129 -6.52 -9.90 -4.13
CA SER A 129 -5.30 -10.59 -3.67
C SER A 129 -5.34 -12.09 -3.95
N ALA A 130 -6.51 -12.69 -4.09
CA ALA A 130 -6.65 -14.08 -4.51
C ALA A 130 -6.46 -14.26 -6.03
N LEU A 131 -6.69 -13.23 -6.84
CA LEU A 131 -6.58 -13.25 -8.30
C LEU A 131 -5.27 -12.64 -8.83
N ALA A 132 -4.63 -11.78 -8.05
CA ALA A 132 -3.50 -10.96 -8.47
C ALA A 132 -2.19 -11.34 -7.76
N GLN A 133 -1.06 -11.13 -8.45
CA GLN A 133 0.25 -11.09 -7.81
C GLN A 133 0.49 -9.69 -7.23
N ASP A 134 0.82 -9.64 -5.94
CA ASP A 134 1.18 -8.39 -5.27
C ASP A 134 2.64 -8.01 -5.60
N ILE A 135 2.84 -6.77 -6.05
CA ILE A 135 4.19 -6.24 -6.32
C ILE A 135 4.69 -5.59 -5.04
N SER A 136 5.59 -6.25 -4.34
CA SER A 136 6.18 -5.72 -3.11
C SER A 136 7.33 -4.74 -3.38
N GLU A 137 7.33 -3.64 -2.64
CA GLU A 137 8.39 -2.62 -2.65
C GLU A 137 9.70 -3.14 -2.07
N LYS A 138 10.81 -2.97 -2.78
CA LYS A 138 12.15 -3.20 -2.22
C LYS A 138 12.53 -2.01 -1.34
N LYS A 139 12.55 -2.20 -0.03
CA LYS A 139 13.05 -1.18 0.91
C LYS A 139 14.57 -1.08 0.83
N THR A 140 15.08 0.12 0.54
CA THR A 140 16.52 0.42 0.63
C THR A 140 16.95 0.53 2.10
N PRO A 141 18.11 0.01 2.50
CA PRO A 141 18.61 0.15 3.87
C PRO A 141 18.78 1.62 4.24
N LYS A 142 18.37 2.01 5.42
CA LYS A 142 18.61 3.37 5.96
C LYS A 142 20.11 3.57 6.18
N GLY A 143 20.68 4.64 5.59
CA GLY A 143 22.07 5.06 5.88
C GLY A 143 22.22 5.52 7.33
N SER A 144 23.43 5.40 7.89
CA SER A 144 23.75 5.87 9.24
C SER A 144 23.77 7.40 9.28
N THR A 145 22.94 8.01 10.12
CA THR A 145 22.97 9.44 10.44
C THR A 145 23.73 9.67 11.74
N LEU A 146 24.46 10.78 11.84
CA LEU A 146 25.04 11.22 13.11
C LEU A 146 23.88 11.60 14.06
N ALA A 147 23.63 10.77 15.06
CA ALA A 147 22.43 10.84 15.89
C ALA A 147 22.20 12.25 16.51
N GLN A 148 23.22 12.87 17.07
CA GLN A 148 23.12 14.20 17.69
C GLN A 148 22.72 15.30 16.68
N LEU A 149 23.30 15.28 15.48
CA LEU A 149 22.95 16.24 14.43
C LEU A 149 21.54 16.00 13.92
N TYR A 150 21.13 14.75 13.85
CA TYR A 150 19.78 14.38 13.43
C TYR A 150 18.73 14.91 14.43
N GLU A 151 18.90 14.63 15.72
CA GLU A 151 18.00 15.08 16.78
C GLU A 151 17.88 16.60 16.82
N TYR A 152 19.00 17.32 16.78
CA TYR A 152 19.00 18.79 16.74
C TYR A 152 18.24 19.34 15.53
N LYS A 153 18.45 18.75 14.34
CA LYS A 153 17.77 19.19 13.13
C LYS A 153 16.28 18.89 13.14
N VAL A 154 15.88 17.76 13.70
CA VAL A 154 14.46 17.40 13.87
C VAL A 154 13.78 18.38 14.82
N GLU A 155 14.39 18.70 15.97
CA GLU A 155 13.88 19.66 16.93
C GLU A 155 13.68 21.04 16.28
N LYS A 156 14.70 21.53 15.56
CA LYS A 156 14.59 22.82 14.83
C LYS A 156 13.53 22.82 13.74
N LEU A 157 13.35 21.70 13.04
CA LEU A 157 12.28 21.58 12.05
C LEU A 157 10.90 21.62 12.72
N GLN A 158 10.73 20.97 13.87
CA GLN A 158 9.49 21.01 14.65
C GLN A 158 9.17 22.43 15.14
N GLU A 159 10.20 23.19 15.59
CA GLU A 159 10.02 24.61 15.93
C GLU A 159 9.52 25.44 14.73
N LEU A 160 10.12 25.25 13.54
CA LEU A 160 9.68 25.93 12.32
C LEU A 160 8.25 25.51 11.92
N GLU A 161 7.89 24.25 12.05
CA GLU A 161 6.52 23.78 11.79
C GLU A 161 5.50 24.38 12.76
N SER A 162 5.85 24.54 14.05
CA SER A 162 5.01 25.22 15.01
C SER A 162 4.78 26.67 14.61
N GLN A 163 5.84 27.39 14.28
CA GLN A 163 5.76 28.80 13.86
C GLN A 163 4.94 28.96 12.55
N ALA A 164 5.09 28.02 11.63
CA ALA A 164 4.32 28.01 10.40
C ALA A 164 2.83 27.73 10.65
N SER A 165 2.51 26.79 11.53
CA SER A 165 1.12 26.51 11.94
C SER A 165 0.42 27.66 12.63
N GLU A 166 1.18 28.49 13.32
CA GLU A 166 0.72 29.73 13.97
C GLU A 166 0.64 30.91 12.99
N GLY A 167 1.06 30.73 11.73
CA GLY A 167 1.05 31.77 10.71
C GLY A 167 2.12 32.83 10.87
N ARG A 168 3.15 32.60 11.71
CA ARG A 168 4.26 33.56 11.93
C ARG A 168 5.28 33.55 10.81
N ILE A 169 5.45 32.40 10.16
CA ILE A 169 6.36 32.20 9.02
C ILE A 169 5.68 31.36 7.96
N ARG A 170 6.26 31.31 6.78
CA ARG A 170 5.93 30.34 5.76
C ARG A 170 7.01 29.26 5.66
N LEU A 171 6.60 27.99 5.58
CA LEU A 171 7.53 26.86 5.54
C LEU A 171 7.26 26.01 4.32
N TYR A 172 8.13 26.09 3.33
CA TYR A 172 8.12 25.25 2.14
C TYR A 172 9.12 24.09 2.26
N TYR A 173 8.75 22.96 1.70
CA TYR A 173 9.64 21.83 1.51
C TYR A 173 9.94 21.68 0.03
N ALA A 174 11.20 21.75 -0.31
CA ALA A 174 11.67 21.73 -1.69
C ALA A 174 12.38 20.42 -2.02
N ASP A 175 12.19 19.96 -3.25
CA ASP A 175 12.88 18.79 -3.76
C ASP A 175 12.88 18.77 -5.29
N GLU A 176 13.81 17.99 -5.86
CA GLU A 176 13.91 17.70 -7.29
C GLU A 176 13.23 16.38 -7.63
N SER A 177 12.48 16.35 -8.72
CA SER A 177 11.89 15.14 -9.24
C SER A 177 11.92 15.11 -10.78
N HIS A 178 11.39 14.07 -11.37
CA HIS A 178 11.19 14.01 -12.80
C HIS A 178 10.05 13.05 -13.17
N THR A 179 9.48 13.26 -14.34
CA THR A 179 8.65 12.28 -15.03
C THR A 179 9.34 11.89 -16.33
N CYS A 180 9.23 10.63 -16.74
CA CYS A 180 9.82 10.12 -17.98
C CYS A 180 8.88 9.09 -18.62
N THR A 181 9.01 8.93 -19.93
CA THR A 181 8.19 8.00 -20.71
C THR A 181 8.53 6.52 -20.49
N GLU A 182 9.54 6.22 -19.67
CA GLU A 182 9.84 4.84 -19.21
C GLU A 182 8.81 4.27 -18.23
N GLY A 183 7.63 4.85 -18.13
CA GLY A 183 6.52 4.32 -17.39
C GLY A 183 6.83 3.99 -15.93
N TYR A 184 6.92 4.99 -15.08
CA TYR A 184 6.93 4.76 -13.65
C TYR A 184 5.49 4.53 -13.17
N VAL A 185 5.01 3.29 -13.30
CA VAL A 185 3.80 2.83 -12.61
C VAL A 185 4.28 2.12 -11.33
N PRO A 186 4.33 2.82 -10.19
CA PRO A 186 4.93 2.25 -8.96
C PRO A 186 4.12 1.08 -8.44
N TYR A 187 2.82 1.08 -8.68
CA TYR A 187 1.88 0.04 -8.25
C TYR A 187 0.71 -0.05 -9.21
N GLY A 188 0.43 -1.24 -9.69
CA GLY A 188 -0.77 -1.59 -10.41
C GLY A 188 -1.19 -3.01 -10.05
N TRP A 189 -2.49 -3.29 -10.05
CA TRP A 189 -2.98 -4.65 -9.94
C TRP A 189 -2.74 -5.38 -11.25
N GLN A 190 -2.04 -6.51 -11.18
CA GLN A 190 -1.84 -7.43 -12.30
C GLN A 190 -2.47 -8.77 -11.94
N LEU A 191 -3.25 -9.31 -12.83
CA LEU A 191 -3.85 -10.62 -12.64
C LEU A 191 -2.82 -11.72 -12.95
N GLN A 192 -2.97 -12.87 -12.33
CA GLN A 192 -2.05 -13.99 -12.55
C GLN A 192 -2.07 -14.42 -14.01
N GLY A 193 -0.90 -14.45 -14.65
CA GLY A 193 -0.74 -14.80 -16.08
C GLY A 193 -1.00 -13.64 -17.04
N GLU A 194 -1.21 -12.41 -16.55
CA GLU A 194 -1.33 -11.20 -17.37
C GLU A 194 0.01 -10.45 -17.39
N ASP A 195 0.49 -10.14 -18.60
CA ASP A 195 1.63 -9.24 -18.80
C ASP A 195 1.10 -7.83 -19.12
N VAL A 196 1.27 -6.91 -18.19
CA VAL A 196 0.91 -5.50 -18.38
C VAL A 196 2.13 -4.75 -18.92
N TYR A 197 2.07 -4.39 -20.18
CA TYR A 197 3.11 -3.60 -20.82
C TYR A 197 2.77 -2.11 -20.75
N VAL A 198 3.72 -1.33 -20.23
CA VAL A 198 3.70 0.12 -20.41
C VAL A 198 4.52 0.42 -21.66
N PRO A 199 3.95 1.06 -22.69
CA PRO A 199 4.69 1.37 -23.91
C PRO A 199 5.93 2.20 -23.56
N SER A 200 7.12 1.68 -23.86
CA SER A 200 8.38 2.41 -23.73
C SER A 200 8.76 2.98 -25.07
N GLN A 201 8.69 4.31 -25.19
CA GLN A 201 9.25 5.03 -26.32
C GLN A 201 10.61 5.61 -25.93
N ARG A 202 11.29 6.28 -26.88
CA ARG A 202 12.54 7.00 -26.63
C ARG A 202 12.40 7.87 -25.40
N VAL A 203 13.28 7.70 -24.40
CA VAL A 203 13.17 8.29 -23.08
C VAL A 203 13.14 9.81 -23.17
N ALA A 204 11.95 10.37 -23.12
CA ALA A 204 11.77 11.81 -22.90
C ALA A 204 11.61 12.03 -21.38
N ARG A 205 12.33 13.03 -20.85
CA ARG A 205 12.36 13.35 -19.43
C ARG A 205 11.97 14.78 -19.19
N LEU A 206 11.02 15.00 -18.27
CA LEU A 206 10.69 16.32 -17.74
C LEU A 206 11.21 16.38 -16.30
N ASN A 207 12.18 17.25 -16.06
CA ASN A 207 12.70 17.51 -14.72
C ASN A 207 11.83 18.56 -14.04
N ILE A 208 11.66 18.41 -12.74
CA ILE A 208 10.80 19.24 -11.91
C ILE A 208 11.60 19.69 -10.70
N PHE A 209 11.61 20.99 -10.41
CA PHE A 209 11.92 21.49 -9.09
C PHE A 209 10.64 22.04 -8.49
N GLY A 210 10.31 21.65 -7.26
CA GLY A 210 9.08 22.09 -6.63
C GLY A 210 9.21 22.29 -5.14
N MET A 211 8.47 23.26 -4.64
CA MET A 211 8.34 23.60 -3.23
C MET A 211 6.86 23.54 -2.84
N ILE A 212 6.53 22.86 -1.76
CA ILE A 212 5.17 22.74 -1.25
C ILE A 212 5.12 22.97 0.26
N ASP A 213 4.09 23.66 0.72
CA ASP A 213 3.78 23.77 2.14
C ASP A 213 2.62 22.82 2.55
N ARG A 214 2.34 22.72 3.85
CA ARG A 214 1.26 21.87 4.36
C ARG A 214 -0.15 22.35 3.98
N ASP A 215 -0.29 23.62 3.59
CA ASP A 215 -1.55 24.20 3.10
C ASP A 215 -1.78 23.94 1.61
N ASN A 216 -0.86 23.21 0.97
CA ASN A 216 -0.84 22.93 -0.47
C ASN A 216 -0.56 24.18 -1.34
N ARG A 217 0.17 25.16 -0.83
CA ARG A 217 0.74 26.19 -1.70
C ARG A 217 1.95 25.59 -2.42
N TYR A 218 1.92 25.61 -3.72
CA TYR A 218 2.96 25.04 -4.57
C TYR A 218 3.64 26.12 -5.39
N ASN A 219 4.96 26.11 -5.40
CA ASN A 219 5.80 26.90 -6.29
C ASN A 219 6.84 25.99 -6.91
N GLY A 220 7.08 26.12 -8.21
CA GLY A 220 8.05 25.28 -8.88
C GLY A 220 8.12 25.55 -10.38
N PHE A 221 9.06 24.90 -11.03
CA PHE A 221 9.22 24.93 -12.48
C PHE A 221 9.55 23.56 -13.04
N THR A 222 9.31 23.40 -14.33
CA THR A 222 9.66 22.20 -15.08
C THR A 222 10.59 22.52 -16.22
N THR A 223 11.45 21.59 -16.59
CA THR A 223 12.37 21.75 -17.73
C THR A 223 12.67 20.41 -18.38
N SER A 224 12.71 20.38 -19.71
CA SER A 224 13.21 19.23 -20.47
C SER A 224 14.74 19.12 -20.47
N GLU A 225 15.42 20.20 -20.11
CA GLU A 225 16.87 20.23 -19.97
C GLU A 225 17.31 19.66 -18.64
N LYS A 226 18.61 19.40 -18.49
CA LYS A 226 19.19 18.94 -17.21
C LYS A 226 18.89 19.94 -16.10
N MET A 227 18.40 19.45 -14.95
CA MET A 227 18.30 20.25 -13.74
C MET A 227 19.72 20.60 -13.25
N THR A 228 19.98 21.87 -13.02
CA THR A 228 21.26 22.38 -12.56
C THR A 228 21.06 23.25 -11.33
N ALA A 229 22.07 23.31 -10.47
CA ALA A 229 22.05 24.19 -9.30
C ALA A 229 21.77 25.66 -9.68
N ASP A 230 22.31 26.13 -10.80
CA ASP A 230 22.09 27.51 -11.26
C ASP A 230 20.62 27.80 -11.59
N LYS A 231 19.88 26.84 -12.17
CA LYS A 231 18.43 26.99 -12.42
C LYS A 231 17.66 27.08 -11.11
N VAL A 232 18.01 26.23 -10.14
CA VAL A 232 17.37 26.25 -8.81
C VAL A 232 17.68 27.57 -8.09
N LEU A 233 18.92 28.04 -8.15
CA LEU A 233 19.32 29.31 -7.53
C LEU A 233 18.61 30.50 -8.16
N SER A 234 18.50 30.55 -9.50
CA SER A 234 17.76 31.57 -10.20
C SER A 234 16.30 31.58 -9.78
N PHE A 235 15.67 30.41 -9.70
CA PHE A 235 14.29 30.29 -9.25
C PHE A 235 14.10 30.76 -7.80
N LEU A 236 15.00 30.40 -6.88
CA LEU A 236 14.93 30.85 -5.49
C LEU A 236 15.18 32.36 -5.37
N ASP A 237 16.08 32.93 -6.18
CA ASP A 237 16.31 34.36 -6.22
C ASP A 237 15.06 35.11 -6.68
N ASP A 238 14.46 34.68 -7.80
CA ASP A 238 13.20 35.26 -8.30
C ASP A 238 12.06 35.13 -7.28
N PHE A 239 11.96 33.95 -6.62
CA PHE A 239 10.98 33.71 -5.57
C PHE A 239 11.15 34.65 -4.37
N SER A 240 12.41 34.99 -4.02
CA SER A 240 12.74 35.85 -2.88
C SER A 240 12.23 37.30 -3.01
N PHE A 241 11.94 37.75 -4.23
CA PHE A 241 11.40 39.12 -4.45
C PHE A 241 9.92 39.27 -4.14
N ASN A 242 9.19 38.13 -4.05
CA ASN A 242 7.73 38.14 -3.92
C ASN A 242 7.26 37.61 -2.56
N LEU A 243 8.09 37.69 -1.55
CA LEU A 243 7.76 37.22 -0.22
C LEU A 243 6.94 38.25 0.57
N GLU A 244 5.87 37.77 1.19
CA GLU A 244 4.98 38.58 2.04
C GLU A 244 5.36 38.51 3.52
N MET A 245 6.13 37.52 3.88
CA MET A 245 6.59 37.23 5.26
C MET A 245 7.85 36.36 5.24
N ASP A 246 8.47 36.26 6.40
CA ASP A 246 9.64 35.38 6.57
C ASP A 246 9.29 33.96 6.13
N THR A 247 10.06 33.46 5.17
CA THR A 247 9.81 32.20 4.48
C THR A 247 11.02 31.29 4.59
N PHE A 248 10.81 30.12 5.13
CA PHE A 248 11.83 29.06 5.21
C PHE A 248 11.62 28.05 4.10
N VAL A 249 12.69 27.68 3.42
CA VAL A 249 12.71 26.60 2.43
C VAL A 249 13.57 25.45 2.98
N VAL A 250 12.91 24.33 3.24
CA VAL A 250 13.56 23.09 3.67
C VAL A 250 14.06 22.34 2.43
N LEU A 251 15.34 22.04 2.41
CA LEU A 251 16.02 21.37 1.31
C LEU A 251 16.71 20.10 1.82
N ASP A 252 16.79 19.10 0.96
CA ASP A 252 17.67 17.99 1.21
C ASP A 252 19.14 18.41 1.05
N ASN A 253 20.05 17.54 1.50
CA ASN A 253 21.49 17.89 1.61
C ASN A 253 22.28 17.61 0.31
N ALA A 254 21.64 17.33 -0.85
CA ALA A 254 22.32 16.64 -1.92
C ALA A 254 23.18 17.51 -2.85
N SER A 255 22.69 18.57 -3.48
CA SER A 255 23.43 19.24 -4.55
C SER A 255 23.65 20.73 -4.33
N VAL A 256 22.71 21.38 -3.73
CA VAL A 256 22.67 22.84 -3.57
C VAL A 256 23.74 23.35 -2.60
N HIS A 257 24.09 22.56 -1.56
CA HIS A 257 25.10 22.94 -0.56
C HIS A 257 26.51 23.19 -1.06
N ARG A 258 26.89 22.58 -2.17
CA ARG A 258 28.28 22.63 -2.67
C ARG A 258 28.53 23.81 -3.60
N ASN A 259 27.49 24.57 -3.94
CA ASN A 259 27.62 25.70 -4.85
C ASN A 259 28.12 26.95 -4.09
N LYS A 260 29.25 27.51 -4.53
CA LYS A 260 29.79 28.75 -3.95
C LYS A 260 28.81 29.93 -4.03
N LYS A 261 27.98 29.99 -5.07
CA LYS A 261 26.97 31.04 -5.28
C LYS A 261 25.93 31.11 -4.15
N ILE A 262 25.60 29.98 -3.48
CA ILE A 262 24.71 30.00 -2.31
C ILE A 262 25.28 30.86 -1.19
N LYS A 263 26.57 30.75 -0.92
CA LYS A 263 27.20 31.53 0.13
C LYS A 263 27.15 33.03 -0.16
N GLU A 264 27.15 33.40 -1.42
CA GLU A 264 27.06 34.80 -1.88
C GLU A 264 25.62 35.30 -1.85
N LEU A 265 24.67 34.51 -2.28
CA LEU A 265 23.25 34.86 -2.35
C LEU A 265 22.53 34.80 -1.00
N ARG A 266 22.92 33.91 -0.12
CA ARG A 266 22.27 33.69 1.17
C ARG A 266 22.08 34.98 2.01
N PRO A 267 23.07 35.84 2.22
CA PRO A 267 22.86 37.09 2.96
C PRO A 267 21.82 38.00 2.31
N ILE A 268 21.77 38.00 0.98
CA ILE A 268 20.81 38.80 0.19
C ILE A 268 19.40 38.27 0.37
N TRP A 269 19.25 36.94 0.31
CA TRP A 269 17.97 36.28 0.53
C TRP A 269 17.44 36.45 1.97
N GLU A 270 18.33 36.33 2.96
CA GLU A 270 17.98 36.55 4.36
C GLU A 270 17.49 38.01 4.61
N GLN A 271 18.06 39.00 3.94
CA GLN A 271 17.56 40.38 3.99
C GLN A 271 16.19 40.57 3.33
N ARG A 272 15.84 39.68 2.38
CA ARG A 272 14.52 39.66 1.74
C ARG A 272 13.51 38.76 2.49
N GLY A 273 13.90 38.11 3.59
CA GLY A 273 13.06 37.20 4.36
C GLY A 273 13.05 35.75 3.85
N LEU A 274 14.00 35.35 2.98
CA LEU A 274 14.15 33.97 2.54
C LEU A 274 15.28 33.27 3.30
N PHE A 275 14.94 32.20 4.01
CA PHE A 275 15.87 31.40 4.81
C PHE A 275 15.92 29.97 4.32
N LEU A 276 17.12 29.39 4.23
CA LEU A 276 17.30 27.99 3.84
C LEU A 276 17.56 27.12 5.07
N PHE A 277 16.77 26.06 5.20
CA PHE A 277 16.95 25.02 6.22
C PHE A 277 17.31 23.70 5.55
N PHE A 278 18.44 23.11 5.93
CA PHE A 278 18.90 21.87 5.33
C PHE A 278 18.67 20.68 6.25
N LEU A 279 18.00 19.66 5.73
CA LEU A 279 17.73 18.42 6.42
C LEU A 279 19.01 17.64 6.78
N PRO A 280 18.96 16.74 7.77
CA PRO A 280 20.02 15.78 7.99
C PRO A 280 20.27 14.94 6.75
N PRO A 281 21.50 14.45 6.50
CA PRO A 281 21.76 13.53 5.41
C PRO A 281 20.88 12.28 5.51
N TYR A 282 20.46 11.74 4.38
CA TYR A 282 19.66 10.51 4.28
C TYR A 282 18.36 10.50 5.10
N SER A 283 17.64 11.62 5.14
CA SER A 283 16.41 11.78 5.90
C SER A 283 15.22 12.21 5.03
N PRO A 284 14.88 11.48 3.95
CA PRO A 284 13.79 11.85 3.04
C PRO A 284 12.42 11.82 3.75
N GLN A 285 12.29 11.02 4.83
CA GLN A 285 11.06 10.96 5.63
C GLN A 285 10.69 12.30 6.29
N LEU A 286 11.65 13.22 6.43
CA LEU A 286 11.41 14.56 6.95
C LEU A 286 11.00 15.57 5.87
N ASN A 287 11.06 15.19 4.59
CA ASN A 287 10.70 16.06 3.47
C ASN A 287 9.31 15.71 2.93
N ILE A 288 8.31 16.56 3.18
CA ILE A 288 6.95 16.32 2.67
C ILE A 288 6.85 16.42 1.13
N ALA A 289 7.81 17.02 0.44
CA ALA A 289 7.86 17.04 -1.02
C ALA A 289 7.97 15.62 -1.62
N GLU A 290 8.57 14.67 -0.92
CA GLU A 290 8.57 13.25 -1.30
C GLU A 290 7.14 12.69 -1.41
N THR A 291 6.25 13.12 -0.53
CA THR A 291 4.83 12.74 -0.59
C THR A 291 4.15 13.35 -1.82
N LEU A 292 4.49 14.58 -2.19
CA LEU A 292 4.01 15.19 -3.42
C LEU A 292 4.41 14.34 -4.64
N TRP A 293 5.69 13.96 -4.74
CA TRP A 293 6.16 13.18 -5.89
C TRP A 293 5.53 11.79 -5.97
N ARG A 294 5.36 11.15 -4.83
CA ARG A 294 4.67 9.86 -4.75
C ARG A 294 3.21 9.95 -5.20
N ILE A 295 2.51 11.02 -4.82
CA ILE A 295 1.11 11.25 -5.20
C ILE A 295 1.00 11.68 -6.67
N LEU A 296 1.86 12.58 -7.13
CA LEU A 296 1.92 12.99 -8.52
C LEU A 296 2.08 11.78 -9.45
N LYS A 297 3.13 10.99 -9.23
CA LYS A 297 3.46 9.83 -10.07
C LYS A 297 2.50 8.64 -9.88
N GLY A 298 2.00 8.44 -8.67
CA GLY A 298 1.20 7.25 -8.33
C GLY A 298 -0.30 7.45 -8.43
N LYS A 299 -0.81 8.68 -8.49
CA LYS A 299 -2.26 8.95 -8.48
C LYS A 299 -2.72 9.96 -9.52
N TRP A 300 -1.94 11.03 -9.76
CA TRP A 300 -2.38 12.12 -10.63
C TRP A 300 -1.98 11.91 -12.07
N ILE A 301 -0.82 11.30 -12.33
CA ILE A 301 -0.41 10.83 -13.65
C ILE A 301 -0.89 9.39 -13.81
N ARG A 302 -1.63 9.10 -14.86
CA ARG A 302 -2.24 7.79 -15.12
C ARG A 302 -1.42 7.03 -16.15
N PRO A 303 -1.54 5.69 -16.25
CA PRO A 303 -0.83 4.88 -17.23
C PRO A 303 -0.97 5.37 -18.66
N GLN A 304 -2.17 5.83 -19.06
CA GLN A 304 -2.41 6.37 -20.40
C GLN A 304 -1.66 7.68 -20.69
N ASP A 305 -1.29 8.45 -19.69
CA ASP A 305 -0.55 9.69 -19.86
C ASP A 305 0.92 9.47 -20.27
N TYR A 306 1.42 8.24 -20.10
CA TYR A 306 2.78 7.83 -20.49
C TYR A 306 2.90 7.42 -21.96
N ILE A 307 1.82 7.40 -22.74
CA ILE A 307 1.82 6.96 -24.15
C ILE A 307 2.72 7.86 -25.01
N THR A 308 2.70 9.17 -24.78
CA THR A 308 3.57 10.13 -25.46
C THR A 308 4.21 11.11 -24.50
N SER A 309 5.38 11.66 -24.88
CA SER A 309 6.05 12.70 -24.10
C SER A 309 5.16 13.93 -23.88
N ASP A 310 4.43 14.33 -24.94
CA ASP A 310 3.59 15.52 -24.90
C ASP A 310 2.41 15.35 -23.92
N MET A 311 1.76 14.18 -23.91
CA MET A 311 0.71 13.87 -22.96
C MET A 311 1.25 13.85 -21.53
N LEU A 312 2.39 13.20 -21.30
CA LEU A 312 3.02 13.13 -20.00
C LEU A 312 3.39 14.51 -19.47
N PHE A 313 4.03 15.32 -20.31
CA PHE A 313 4.48 16.67 -19.92
C PHE A 313 3.28 17.61 -19.67
N TYR A 314 2.27 17.55 -20.53
CA TYR A 314 1.03 18.29 -20.35
C TYR A 314 0.32 17.91 -19.04
N THR A 315 0.11 16.61 -18.80
CA THR A 315 -0.56 16.13 -17.60
C THR A 315 0.24 16.47 -16.35
N THR A 316 1.56 16.33 -16.38
CA THR A 316 2.43 16.72 -15.28
C THR A 316 2.27 18.19 -14.94
N ASN A 317 2.42 19.09 -15.93
CA ASN A 317 2.31 20.53 -15.72
C ASN A 317 0.91 20.95 -15.27
N ARG A 318 -0.14 20.33 -15.82
CA ARG A 318 -1.52 20.57 -15.41
C ARG A 318 -1.74 20.16 -13.95
N ALA A 319 -1.26 18.99 -13.55
CA ALA A 319 -1.37 18.52 -12.16
C ALA A 319 -0.65 19.46 -11.18
N LEU A 320 0.57 19.90 -11.52
CA LEU A 320 1.33 20.84 -10.69
C LEU A 320 0.62 22.19 -10.56
N ALA A 321 0.04 22.72 -11.64
CA ALA A 321 -0.70 23.98 -11.63
C ALA A 321 -2.04 23.93 -10.87
N ASP A 322 -2.59 22.75 -10.67
CA ASP A 322 -3.86 22.52 -9.97
C ASP A 322 -3.68 22.21 -8.46
N ILE A 323 -2.43 22.10 -7.99
CA ILE A 323 -2.13 21.92 -6.56
C ILE A 323 -2.66 23.11 -5.75
N GLY A 324 -3.34 22.80 -4.66
CA GLY A 324 -3.99 23.78 -3.79
C GLY A 324 -5.36 24.26 -4.28
N LYS A 325 -5.75 23.93 -5.49
CA LYS A 325 -7.07 24.20 -6.09
C LYS A 325 -7.92 22.94 -6.14
N GLY A 326 -7.93 22.24 -7.27
CA GLY A 326 -8.62 20.96 -7.46
C GLY A 326 -7.87 19.77 -6.89
N LEU A 327 -6.54 19.82 -6.81
CA LEU A 327 -5.70 18.78 -6.26
C LEU A 327 -5.12 19.17 -4.90
N ARG A 328 -5.38 18.34 -3.89
CA ARG A 328 -4.89 18.58 -2.53
C ARG A 328 -4.29 17.30 -1.93
N ILE A 329 -3.29 17.50 -1.09
CA ILE A 329 -2.60 16.45 -0.33
C ILE A 329 -2.92 16.65 1.15
N ASN A 330 -3.43 15.62 1.79
CA ASN A 330 -3.59 15.61 3.24
C ASN A 330 -2.27 15.14 3.87
N PHE A 331 -1.46 16.09 4.31
CA PHE A 331 -0.24 15.79 5.05
C PHE A 331 -0.59 15.38 6.50
N SER A 332 0.14 14.39 7.05
CA SER A 332 0.05 14.08 8.48
C SER A 332 0.46 15.30 9.31
N LYS A 333 -0.21 15.54 10.43
CA LYS A 333 0.04 16.72 11.29
C LYS A 333 1.38 16.70 12.00
N HIS A 334 2.13 15.60 11.97
CA HIS A 334 3.41 15.47 12.67
C HIS A 334 4.50 14.96 11.72
N VAL A 335 5.70 15.53 11.89
CA VAL A 335 6.94 14.88 11.41
C VAL A 335 7.12 13.66 12.30
N ALA A 336 7.16 12.47 11.70
CA ALA A 336 7.29 11.20 12.41
C ALA A 336 8.66 11.04 13.06
#